data_e5bdf13ad9b3d29f6ab3ce9d20af128d
#
_entry.id   e5bdf13ad9b3d29f6ab3ce9d20af128d
#
_cell.length_a   1.000
_cell.length_b   1.000
_cell.length_c   1.000
_cell.angle_alpha   90.00
_cell.angle_beta   90.00
_cell.angle_gamma   90.00
#
_symmetry.space_group_name_H-M   'P 1'
#
loop_
_entity.id
_entity.type
_entity.pdbx_description
1 polymer ?
#
loop_
_entity_poly.entity_id
_entity_poly.type
_entity_poly.pdbx_seq_one_letter_code
_entity_poly.pdbx_strand_id
1 'polypeptide(L)'
;MDDIQKKMMAEGVSSKKPVTGEGNSYPEHVGEREDGIQIFCPEDLLVKNPKTTYGRLIHTTYYSKTCEKERGVNILLPAGYTEEKKYPVLYVLHGIFGDEYSMVGDGKSGIPVTIGNMINNGLAKEMIVVFPYMYASKTQDKCTAIDVENVLAYDNFVNDLAEDLMPFMAEHYSLAEGKENTAVAGFSMGGREALAIGILRPDLFGYVGSIAAAPGLVPGKDWAMEHPGQFREEQLSYKNDMPFLIMVCCGDSDKTVGTFPHSYHKILTKNGVEHIWWEIPGSDHGDPAIFSGIYNFVKFLF
;
A
#
# COMPACT_ATOMS: atom_id res chain seq x y z
N MET A 1 -8.29 -21.74 -14.70
CA MET A 1 -8.65 -20.71 -13.71
C MET A 1 -9.86 -21.23 -12.93
N ASP A 2 -9.75 -21.34 -11.62
CA ASP A 2 -10.91 -21.71 -10.79
C ASP A 2 -11.89 -20.53 -10.63
N ASP A 3 -13.04 -20.80 -10.01
CA ASP A 3 -14.10 -19.78 -9.87
C ASP A 3 -13.70 -18.62 -8.95
N ILE A 4 -12.74 -18.85 -8.04
CA ILE A 4 -12.23 -17.81 -7.13
C ILE A 4 -11.30 -16.87 -7.92
N GLN A 5 -10.41 -17.41 -8.75
CA GLN A 5 -9.55 -16.61 -9.63
C GLN A 5 -10.37 -15.76 -10.59
N LYS A 6 -11.44 -16.34 -11.19
CA LYS A 6 -12.37 -15.60 -12.04
C LYS A 6 -13.09 -14.51 -11.26
N LYS A 7 -13.49 -14.78 -10.01
CA LYS A 7 -14.14 -13.80 -9.15
C LYS A 7 -13.19 -12.65 -8.81
N MET A 8 -11.95 -12.93 -8.41
CA MET A 8 -10.93 -11.90 -8.15
C MET A 8 -10.63 -11.04 -9.39
N MET A 9 -10.57 -11.65 -10.59
CA MET A 9 -10.37 -10.91 -11.84
C MET A 9 -11.61 -10.10 -12.26
N ALA A 10 -12.82 -10.60 -11.99
CA ALA A 10 -14.07 -9.93 -12.36
C ALA A 10 -14.44 -8.81 -11.39
N GLU A 11 -14.14 -8.96 -10.10
CA GLU A 11 -14.39 -7.94 -9.07
C GLU A 11 -13.29 -6.87 -9.06
N GLY A 12 -12.17 -7.14 -9.74
CA GLY A 12 -10.93 -6.35 -9.69
C GLY A 12 -10.59 -6.04 -8.24
N VAL A 13 -9.37 -6.15 -7.80
CA VAL A 13 -8.99 -5.72 -6.43
C VAL A 13 -9.06 -4.19 -6.33
N SER A 14 -10.06 -3.61 -6.93
CA SER A 14 -10.30 -2.18 -6.99
C SER A 14 -11.64 -1.91 -6.32
N SER A 15 -11.65 -0.98 -5.42
CA SER A 15 -12.82 -0.36 -4.80
C SER A 15 -13.76 0.25 -5.86
N LYS A 16 -14.40 -0.60 -6.68
CA LYS A 16 -15.43 -0.14 -7.64
C LYS A 16 -16.80 0.05 -7.00
N LYS A 17 -16.96 -0.23 -5.70
CA LYS A 17 -18.17 0.12 -4.97
C LYS A 17 -17.94 1.40 -4.20
N PRO A 18 -18.77 2.43 -4.39
CA PRO A 18 -18.79 3.56 -3.47
C PRO A 18 -19.04 3.04 -2.05
N VAL A 19 -18.37 3.60 -1.07
CA VAL A 19 -18.54 3.31 0.37
C VAL A 19 -19.97 3.59 0.88
N THR A 20 -20.90 3.94 0.02
CA THR A 20 -22.30 4.26 0.33
C THR A 20 -23.30 3.16 -0.07
N GLY A 21 -22.86 1.91 -0.22
CA GLY A 21 -23.77 0.78 -0.47
C GLY A 21 -24.29 0.17 0.85
N GLU A 22 -25.60 0.06 1.00
CA GLU A 22 -26.26 -0.68 2.08
C GLU A 22 -25.58 -2.04 2.29
N GLY A 23 -24.95 -2.24 3.46
CA GLY A 23 -24.38 -3.53 3.85
C GLY A 23 -23.12 -3.51 4.70
N ASN A 24 -22.35 -2.44 4.76
CA ASN A 24 -21.22 -2.30 5.67
C ASN A 24 -21.53 -1.21 6.70
N SER A 25 -22.30 -1.54 7.72
CA SER A 25 -22.37 -0.69 8.91
C SER A 25 -21.06 -0.90 9.68
N TYR A 26 -20.20 0.13 9.70
CA TYR A 26 -19.13 0.20 10.67
C TYR A 26 -19.74 0.11 12.07
N PRO A 27 -19.19 -0.72 12.98
CA PRO A 27 -19.69 -0.76 14.36
C PRO A 27 -19.60 0.65 14.95
N GLU A 28 -20.71 1.16 15.47
CA GLU A 28 -20.71 2.40 16.24
C GLU A 28 -19.73 2.24 17.42
N HIS A 29 -18.73 3.13 17.51
CA HIS A 29 -17.81 3.29 18.64
C HIS A 29 -16.77 2.18 18.86
N VAL A 30 -15.77 2.11 17.99
CA VAL A 30 -14.47 1.58 18.40
C VAL A 30 -13.52 2.77 18.58
N GLY A 31 -13.23 3.10 19.84
CA GLY A 31 -12.40 4.24 20.20
C GLY A 31 -10.93 4.09 19.74
N GLU A 32 -10.18 5.17 19.88
CA GLU A 32 -8.73 5.16 19.66
C GLU A 32 -8.04 4.28 20.73
N ARG A 33 -7.08 3.46 20.29
CA ARG A 33 -6.23 2.67 21.17
C ARG A 33 -5.19 3.58 21.87
N GLU A 34 -4.59 3.09 22.97
CA GLU A 34 -3.54 3.81 23.70
C GLU A 34 -2.32 4.16 22.83
N ASP A 35 -2.05 3.38 21.77
CA ASP A 35 -0.99 3.62 20.78
C ASP A 35 -1.38 4.61 19.68
N GLY A 36 -2.55 5.26 19.79
CA GLY A 36 -3.06 6.25 18.85
C GLY A 36 -3.70 5.66 17.60
N ILE A 37 -3.87 4.33 17.51
CA ILE A 37 -4.56 3.66 16.41
C ILE A 37 -6.07 3.81 16.57
N GLN A 38 -6.71 4.35 15.54
CA GLN A 38 -8.15 4.33 15.38
C GLN A 38 -8.55 3.13 14.54
N ILE A 39 -9.41 2.26 15.09
CA ILE A 39 -9.72 0.96 14.45
C ILE A 39 -10.28 1.13 13.05
N PHE A 40 -11.15 2.12 12.84
CA PHE A 40 -11.71 2.44 11.52
C PHE A 40 -11.34 3.85 11.08
N CYS A 41 -11.16 4.03 9.75
CA CYS A 41 -11.09 5.36 9.17
C CYS A 41 -12.41 6.11 9.41
N PRO A 42 -12.41 7.37 9.88
CA PRO A 42 -13.62 8.17 9.99
C PRO A 42 -14.35 8.32 8.65
N GLU A 43 -15.67 8.11 8.65
CA GLU A 43 -16.48 8.10 7.42
C GLU A 43 -16.44 9.43 6.65
N ASP A 44 -16.35 10.56 7.35
CA ASP A 44 -16.27 11.90 6.75
C ASP A 44 -14.97 12.12 5.96
N LEU A 45 -13.93 11.31 6.21
CA LEU A 45 -12.71 11.32 5.43
C LEU A 45 -12.79 10.51 4.13
N LEU A 46 -13.77 9.64 3.99
CA LEU A 46 -13.88 8.73 2.84
C LEU A 46 -14.50 9.38 1.60
N VAL A 47 -15.21 10.48 1.76
CA VAL A 47 -15.91 11.16 0.68
C VAL A 47 -15.42 12.59 0.49
N LYS A 48 -15.47 13.05 -0.77
CA LYS A 48 -15.02 14.39 -1.14
C LYS A 48 -15.86 15.47 -0.48
N ASN A 49 -15.20 16.37 0.26
CA ASN A 49 -15.83 17.54 0.85
C ASN A 49 -15.81 18.69 -0.19
N PRO A 50 -16.97 19.23 -0.63
CA PRO A 50 -17.02 20.28 -1.64
C PRO A 50 -16.42 21.62 -1.21
N LYS A 51 -16.16 21.79 0.10
CA LYS A 51 -15.53 23.00 0.67
C LYS A 51 -14.01 22.90 0.80
N THR A 52 -13.43 21.76 0.45
CA THR A 52 -12.01 21.46 0.60
C THR A 52 -11.29 21.62 -0.75
N THR A 53 -10.09 22.17 -0.72
CA THR A 53 -9.19 22.21 -1.89
C THR A 53 -8.35 20.94 -1.89
N TYR A 54 -8.49 20.17 -2.95
CA TYR A 54 -7.73 18.93 -3.14
C TYR A 54 -6.51 19.13 -4.02
N GLY A 55 -5.57 18.24 -3.85
CA GLY A 55 -4.42 18.11 -4.73
C GLY A 55 -4.80 17.71 -6.16
N ARG A 56 -3.82 17.72 -7.04
CA ARG A 56 -3.98 17.38 -8.45
C ARG A 56 -3.39 15.99 -8.72
N LEU A 57 -4.23 15.08 -9.24
CA LEU A 57 -3.80 13.78 -9.73
C LEU A 57 -3.31 13.93 -11.18
N ILE A 58 -2.12 13.41 -11.46
CA ILE A 58 -1.47 13.41 -12.78
C ILE A 58 -1.15 11.97 -13.14
N HIS A 59 -1.52 11.55 -14.34
CA HIS A 59 -1.02 10.32 -14.93
C HIS A 59 0.13 10.64 -15.86
N THR A 60 1.21 9.85 -15.77
CA THR A 60 2.38 9.93 -16.66
C THR A 60 3.02 8.56 -16.83
N THR A 61 4.07 8.49 -17.64
CA THR A 61 4.90 7.29 -17.79
C THR A 61 6.36 7.60 -17.49
N TYR A 62 7.09 6.59 -17.12
CA TYR A 62 8.56 6.59 -17.01
C TYR A 62 9.12 5.36 -17.70
N TYR A 63 10.34 5.48 -18.23
CA TYR A 63 11.03 4.32 -18.81
C TYR A 63 11.68 3.49 -17.70
N SER A 64 11.21 2.25 -17.54
CA SER A 64 11.83 1.28 -16.65
C SER A 64 12.91 0.51 -17.38
N LYS A 65 14.16 0.65 -16.93
CA LYS A 65 15.28 -0.20 -17.38
C LYS A 65 15.12 -1.62 -16.88
N THR A 66 14.58 -1.77 -15.68
CA THR A 66 14.25 -3.07 -15.06
C THR A 66 13.31 -3.89 -15.92
N CYS A 67 12.28 -3.26 -16.50
CA CYS A 67 11.27 -3.91 -17.34
C CYS A 67 11.51 -3.74 -18.84
N GLU A 68 12.47 -2.89 -19.26
CA GLU A 68 12.79 -2.54 -20.65
C GLU A 68 11.58 -1.96 -21.42
N LYS A 69 10.72 -1.20 -20.73
CA LYS A 69 9.50 -0.60 -21.31
C LYS A 69 9.04 0.64 -20.54
N GLU A 70 8.13 1.40 -21.16
CA GLU A 70 7.37 2.47 -20.50
C GLU A 70 6.40 1.88 -19.50
N ARG A 71 6.32 2.51 -18.30
CA ARG A 71 5.43 2.09 -17.22
C ARG A 71 4.58 3.25 -16.72
N GLY A 72 3.30 2.97 -16.49
CA GLY A 72 2.35 3.96 -15.98
C GLY A 72 2.52 4.25 -14.49
N VAL A 73 2.28 5.49 -14.12
CA VAL A 73 2.24 5.94 -12.72
C VAL A 73 1.24 7.08 -12.55
N ASN A 74 0.43 7.03 -11.50
CA ASN A 74 -0.38 8.15 -11.06
C ASN A 74 0.32 8.88 -9.89
N ILE A 75 0.32 10.21 -9.93
CA ILE A 75 1.00 11.06 -8.95
C ILE A 75 0.01 12.08 -8.44
N LEU A 76 -0.25 12.06 -7.13
CA LEU A 76 -1.03 13.08 -6.45
C LEU A 76 -0.10 14.15 -5.89
N LEU A 77 -0.16 15.34 -6.46
CA LEU A 77 0.49 16.52 -5.91
C LEU A 77 -0.43 17.17 -4.86
N PRO A 78 0.10 17.64 -3.72
CA PRO A 78 -0.72 18.31 -2.71
C PRO A 78 -1.34 19.61 -3.24
N ALA A 79 -2.39 20.07 -2.59
CA ALA A 79 -2.98 21.37 -2.89
C ALA A 79 -1.93 22.49 -2.71
N GLY A 80 -1.80 23.35 -3.71
CA GLY A 80 -0.78 24.42 -3.65
C GLY A 80 0.66 23.96 -3.86
N TYR A 81 0.87 22.80 -4.48
CA TYR A 81 2.22 22.32 -4.85
C TYR A 81 3.02 23.39 -5.60
N THR A 82 4.26 23.59 -5.16
CA THR A 82 5.26 24.45 -5.83
C THR A 82 6.60 23.73 -5.90
N GLU A 83 7.44 24.09 -6.87
CA GLU A 83 8.80 23.54 -7.00
C GLU A 83 9.78 24.09 -5.97
N GLU A 84 9.43 25.20 -5.31
CA GLU A 84 10.26 25.88 -4.30
C GLU A 84 10.23 25.17 -2.94
N LYS A 85 9.15 24.42 -2.65
CA LYS A 85 8.98 23.63 -1.43
C LYS A 85 9.34 22.18 -1.68
N LYS A 86 10.05 21.54 -0.74
CA LYS A 86 10.34 20.11 -0.76
C LYS A 86 9.26 19.34 -0.01
N TYR A 87 8.78 18.23 -0.61
CA TYR A 87 7.69 17.41 -0.09
C TYR A 87 8.16 15.99 0.20
N PRO A 88 7.77 15.41 1.34
CA PRO A 88 7.93 13.98 1.55
C PRO A 88 7.07 13.19 0.55
N VAL A 89 7.39 11.91 0.36
CA VAL A 89 6.75 11.06 -0.64
C VAL A 89 6.24 9.75 -0.02
N LEU A 90 5.01 9.40 -0.37
CA LEU A 90 4.37 8.12 -0.06
C LEU A 90 4.10 7.33 -1.35
N TYR A 91 4.66 6.13 -1.46
CA TYR A 91 4.33 5.16 -2.50
C TYR A 91 3.21 4.24 -2.02
N VAL A 92 2.10 4.17 -2.76
CA VAL A 92 0.92 3.36 -2.42
C VAL A 92 0.76 2.24 -3.43
N LEU A 93 0.93 1.00 -2.97
CA LEU A 93 1.04 -0.20 -3.77
C LEU A 93 -0.29 -0.95 -3.88
N HIS A 94 -0.70 -1.31 -5.09
CA HIS A 94 -1.96 -2.00 -5.37
C HIS A 94 -1.91 -3.51 -5.10
N GLY A 95 -3.07 -4.17 -5.08
CA GLY A 95 -3.19 -5.63 -4.97
C GLY A 95 -2.84 -6.36 -6.28
N ILE A 96 -2.84 -7.70 -6.22
CA ILE A 96 -2.67 -8.55 -7.41
C ILE A 96 -3.74 -8.24 -8.46
N PHE A 97 -3.41 -8.36 -9.75
CA PHE A 97 -4.24 -8.00 -10.90
C PHE A 97 -4.60 -6.50 -11.02
N GLY A 98 -4.14 -5.67 -10.08
CA GLY A 98 -4.32 -4.23 -10.11
C GLY A 98 -3.37 -3.53 -11.08
N ASP A 99 -3.56 -2.23 -11.19
CA ASP A 99 -2.76 -1.30 -11.96
C ASP A 99 -2.57 0.03 -11.19
N GLU A 100 -1.93 1.00 -11.79
CA GLU A 100 -1.69 2.33 -11.21
C GLU A 100 -2.97 3.11 -10.88
N TYR A 101 -4.14 2.68 -11.38
CA TYR A 101 -5.44 3.30 -11.08
C TYR A 101 -6.17 2.63 -9.93
N SER A 102 -5.78 1.42 -9.55
CA SER A 102 -6.53 0.57 -8.62
C SER A 102 -6.72 1.16 -7.23
N MET A 103 -5.79 2.00 -6.77
CA MET A 103 -5.85 2.65 -5.46
C MET A 103 -6.29 4.12 -5.52
N VAL A 104 -6.60 4.63 -6.72
CA VAL A 104 -6.94 6.05 -6.93
C VAL A 104 -8.42 6.35 -6.65
N GLY A 105 -9.32 5.40 -6.98
CA GLY A 105 -10.77 5.60 -6.84
C GLY A 105 -11.39 6.40 -7.99
N ASP A 106 -12.62 6.87 -7.78
CA ASP A 106 -13.46 7.52 -8.80
C ASP A 106 -13.40 9.07 -8.78
N GLY A 107 -12.53 9.64 -7.96
CA GLY A 107 -12.41 11.08 -7.75
C GLY A 107 -13.45 11.69 -6.79
N LYS A 108 -14.44 10.92 -6.34
CA LYS A 108 -15.39 11.27 -5.26
C LYS A 108 -15.04 10.59 -3.95
N SER A 109 -14.40 9.45 -4.04
CA SER A 109 -13.86 8.62 -2.97
C SER A 109 -12.48 8.10 -3.41
N GLY A 110 -11.82 7.33 -2.54
CA GLY A 110 -10.51 6.75 -2.82
C GLY A 110 -9.40 7.37 -1.99
N ILE A 111 -8.22 6.77 -2.04
CA ILE A 111 -7.08 7.20 -1.21
C ILE A 111 -6.70 8.67 -1.44
N PRO A 112 -6.67 9.22 -2.66
CA PRO A 112 -6.42 10.64 -2.88
C PRO A 112 -7.39 11.56 -2.14
N VAL A 113 -8.66 11.18 -2.07
CA VAL A 113 -9.70 11.95 -1.34
C VAL A 113 -9.48 11.86 0.16
N THR A 114 -9.24 10.66 0.69
CA THR A 114 -8.98 10.42 2.11
C THR A 114 -7.75 11.21 2.57
N ILE A 115 -6.62 11.10 1.87
CA ILE A 115 -5.40 11.84 2.21
C ILE A 115 -5.64 13.36 2.09
N GLY A 116 -6.35 13.82 1.06
CA GLY A 116 -6.71 15.22 0.90
C GLY A 116 -7.54 15.75 2.08
N ASN A 117 -8.52 14.99 2.53
CA ASN A 117 -9.31 15.33 3.73
C ASN A 117 -8.43 15.34 4.99
N MET A 118 -7.54 14.36 5.16
CA MET A 118 -6.62 14.31 6.30
C MET A 118 -5.70 15.54 6.36
N ILE A 119 -5.12 15.93 5.23
CA ILE A 119 -4.25 17.12 5.14
C ILE A 119 -5.05 18.38 5.49
N ASN A 120 -6.25 18.54 4.91
CA ASN A 120 -7.09 19.71 5.19
C ASN A 120 -7.57 19.80 6.65
N ASN A 121 -7.72 18.65 7.32
CA ASN A 121 -8.09 18.57 8.72
C ASN A 121 -6.88 18.66 9.69
N GLY A 122 -5.65 18.80 9.16
CA GLY A 122 -4.43 18.84 9.96
C GLY A 122 -4.02 17.50 10.57
N LEU A 123 -4.55 16.39 10.05
CA LEU A 123 -4.26 15.02 10.49
C LEU A 123 -3.06 14.41 9.76
N ALA A 124 -2.60 15.02 8.69
CA ALA A 124 -1.45 14.59 7.90
C ALA A 124 -0.67 15.79 7.36
N LYS A 125 0.62 15.61 7.12
CA LYS A 125 1.45 16.59 6.41
C LYS A 125 1.16 16.60 4.92
N GLU A 126 1.40 17.74 4.27
CA GLU A 126 1.41 17.79 2.80
C GLU A 126 2.50 16.90 2.25
N MET A 127 2.15 16.00 1.35
CA MET A 127 3.06 15.05 0.73
C MET A 127 2.70 14.81 -0.74
N ILE A 128 3.64 14.28 -1.51
CA ILE A 128 3.39 13.70 -2.82
C ILE A 128 3.02 12.24 -2.61
N VAL A 129 1.95 11.76 -3.28
CA VAL A 129 1.57 10.35 -3.22
C VAL A 129 1.69 9.74 -4.62
N VAL A 130 2.39 8.62 -4.70
CA VAL A 130 2.71 7.93 -5.96
C VAL A 130 2.00 6.58 -5.98
N PHE A 131 1.25 6.32 -7.04
CA PHE A 131 0.52 5.08 -7.28
C PHE A 131 1.14 4.40 -8.50
N PRO A 132 2.15 3.54 -8.33
CA PRO A 132 2.82 2.87 -9.44
C PRO A 132 2.06 1.64 -9.91
N TYR A 133 2.34 1.21 -11.15
CA TYR A 133 2.03 -0.13 -11.61
C TYR A 133 3.12 -1.10 -11.14
N MET A 134 2.79 -2.06 -10.26
CA MET A 134 3.80 -2.91 -9.60
C MET A 134 4.25 -4.15 -10.38
N TYR A 135 3.53 -4.58 -11.41
CA TYR A 135 3.88 -5.82 -12.12
C TYR A 135 5.13 -5.63 -12.98
N ALA A 136 6.31 -5.91 -12.42
CA ALA A 136 7.62 -5.60 -13.02
C ALA A 136 8.18 -6.79 -13.83
N SER A 137 7.58 -7.06 -15.00
CA SER A 137 7.99 -8.10 -15.94
C SER A 137 8.51 -7.51 -17.26
N LYS A 138 9.59 -8.09 -17.81
CA LYS A 138 10.11 -7.77 -19.14
C LYS A 138 9.23 -8.36 -20.25
N THR A 139 8.67 -9.54 -19.99
CA THR A 139 8.05 -10.39 -21.01
C THR A 139 6.53 -10.27 -21.07
N GLN A 140 5.90 -9.84 -19.98
CA GLN A 140 4.46 -9.72 -19.85
C GLN A 140 4.07 -8.30 -19.44
N ASP A 141 2.92 -7.82 -19.92
CA ASP A 141 2.43 -6.46 -19.60
C ASP A 141 1.51 -6.43 -18.39
N LYS A 142 0.95 -7.58 -18.00
CA LYS A 142 0.04 -7.70 -16.86
C LYS A 142 0.03 -9.09 -16.26
N CYS A 143 -0.30 -9.16 -14.98
CA CYS A 143 -0.57 -10.41 -14.29
C CYS A 143 -1.85 -11.06 -14.84
N THR A 144 -1.79 -12.33 -15.21
CA THR A 144 -2.91 -13.09 -15.80
C THR A 144 -3.30 -14.33 -14.99
N ALA A 145 -2.46 -14.75 -14.04
CA ALA A 145 -2.68 -15.93 -13.20
C ALA A 145 -1.98 -15.77 -11.84
N ILE A 146 -2.39 -16.57 -10.87
CA ILE A 146 -1.67 -16.72 -9.60
C ILE A 146 -0.76 -17.93 -9.75
N ASP A 147 0.49 -17.68 -10.06
CA ASP A 147 1.55 -18.68 -10.21
C ASP A 147 2.91 -18.06 -9.85
N VAL A 148 3.95 -18.88 -9.79
CA VAL A 148 5.29 -18.46 -9.36
C VAL A 148 5.86 -17.39 -10.29
N GLU A 149 5.69 -17.49 -11.61
CA GLU A 149 6.23 -16.53 -12.58
C GLU A 149 5.62 -15.14 -12.36
N ASN A 150 4.30 -15.08 -12.22
CA ASN A 150 3.60 -13.81 -11.96
C ASN A 150 3.93 -13.22 -10.59
N VAL A 151 4.08 -14.07 -9.57
CA VAL A 151 4.48 -13.63 -8.21
C VAL A 151 5.88 -13.02 -8.24
N LEU A 152 6.85 -13.66 -8.92
CA LEU A 152 8.22 -13.15 -9.07
C LEU A 152 8.28 -11.80 -9.82
N ALA A 153 7.31 -11.52 -10.69
CA ALA A 153 7.24 -10.20 -11.34
C ALA A 153 6.83 -9.08 -10.35
N TYR A 154 6.02 -9.39 -9.33
CA TYR A 154 5.77 -8.45 -8.23
C TYR A 154 7.00 -8.32 -7.32
N ASP A 155 7.68 -9.44 -6.99
CA ASP A 155 8.91 -9.42 -6.19
C ASP A 155 10.02 -8.55 -6.85
N ASN A 156 10.04 -8.48 -8.19
CA ASN A 156 10.99 -7.66 -8.93
C ASN A 156 10.67 -6.15 -8.86
N PHE A 157 9.51 -5.76 -8.36
CA PHE A 157 9.13 -4.35 -8.30
C PHE A 157 10.06 -3.50 -7.44
N VAL A 158 10.69 -4.06 -6.42
CA VAL A 158 11.67 -3.34 -5.59
C VAL A 158 12.81 -2.76 -6.43
N ASN A 159 13.24 -3.47 -7.48
CA ASN A 159 14.29 -3.00 -8.39
C ASN A 159 13.77 -1.87 -9.28
N ASP A 160 12.61 -2.03 -9.90
CA ASP A 160 11.96 -0.98 -10.69
C ASP A 160 11.69 0.29 -9.86
N LEU A 161 11.21 0.11 -8.63
CA LEU A 161 10.96 1.22 -7.72
C LEU A 161 12.25 1.99 -7.40
N ALA A 162 13.29 1.29 -6.95
CA ALA A 162 14.50 1.93 -6.45
C ALA A 162 15.42 2.47 -7.57
N GLU A 163 15.48 1.77 -8.71
CA GLU A 163 16.44 2.08 -9.77
C GLU A 163 15.86 2.91 -10.92
N ASP A 164 14.52 2.90 -11.08
CA ASP A 164 13.87 3.59 -12.21
C ASP A 164 12.84 4.63 -11.72
N LEU A 165 11.82 4.25 -10.93
CA LEU A 165 10.75 5.15 -10.53
C LEU A 165 11.22 6.23 -9.55
N MET A 166 11.96 5.89 -8.49
CA MET A 166 12.42 6.89 -7.51
C MET A 166 13.35 7.93 -8.14
N PRO A 167 14.33 7.57 -9.00
CA PRO A 167 15.11 8.54 -9.75
C PRO A 167 14.26 9.43 -10.66
N PHE A 168 13.29 8.86 -11.39
CA PHE A 168 12.34 9.63 -12.19
C PHE A 168 11.56 10.65 -11.34
N MET A 169 11.07 10.23 -10.17
CA MET A 169 10.36 11.13 -9.25
C MET A 169 11.26 12.26 -8.73
N ALA A 170 12.50 11.97 -8.39
CA ALA A 170 13.47 12.96 -7.91
C ALA A 170 13.87 13.98 -8.99
N GLU A 171 13.91 13.57 -10.26
CA GLU A 171 14.22 14.45 -11.39
C GLU A 171 13.06 15.40 -11.73
N HIS A 172 11.80 14.95 -11.60
CA HIS A 172 10.63 15.66 -12.12
C HIS A 172 9.80 16.36 -11.06
N TYR A 173 9.99 16.05 -9.77
CA TYR A 173 9.18 16.57 -8.67
C TYR A 173 10.05 17.04 -7.51
N SER A 174 9.55 18.03 -6.76
CA SER A 174 10.29 18.63 -5.67
C SER A 174 10.19 17.79 -4.38
N LEU A 175 10.96 16.69 -4.34
CA LEU A 175 11.00 15.77 -3.20
C LEU A 175 11.97 16.23 -2.11
N ALA A 176 11.59 15.99 -0.85
CA ALA A 176 12.52 16.00 0.27
C ALA A 176 13.35 14.71 0.26
N GLU A 177 14.65 14.86 0.49
CA GLU A 177 15.60 13.74 0.48
C GLU A 177 15.58 12.98 1.83
N GLY A 178 16.09 11.76 1.80
CA GLY A 178 16.29 10.91 2.96
C GLY A 178 15.09 10.00 3.29
N LYS A 179 15.39 8.91 3.98
CA LYS A 179 14.38 7.91 4.35
C LYS A 179 13.34 8.48 5.33
N GLU A 180 13.69 9.51 6.09
CA GLU A 180 12.77 10.25 6.98
C GLU A 180 11.67 10.99 6.23
N ASN A 181 11.80 11.14 4.91
CA ASN A 181 10.83 11.76 4.03
C ASN A 181 10.24 10.78 3.01
N THR A 182 10.49 9.47 3.17
CA THR A 182 10.09 8.45 2.19
C THR A 182 9.33 7.31 2.87
N ALA A 183 8.10 7.08 2.39
CA ALA A 183 7.20 6.04 2.91
C ALA A 183 6.73 5.11 1.80
N VAL A 184 6.46 3.86 2.16
CA VAL A 184 5.79 2.88 1.30
C VAL A 184 4.66 2.21 2.06
N ALA A 185 3.49 2.10 1.45
CA ALA A 185 2.37 1.32 1.98
C ALA A 185 1.67 0.58 0.85
N GLY A 186 0.97 -0.50 1.18
CA GLY A 186 0.23 -1.22 0.16
C GLY A 186 -0.79 -2.18 0.72
N PHE A 187 -1.66 -2.64 -0.18
CA PHE A 187 -2.75 -3.56 0.11
C PHE A 187 -2.53 -4.91 -0.58
N SER A 188 -2.83 -6.01 0.10
CA SER A 188 -2.77 -7.37 -0.47
C SER A 188 -1.36 -7.69 -0.99
N MET A 189 -1.20 -7.91 -2.29
CA MET A 189 0.11 -8.04 -2.93
C MET A 189 1.00 -6.82 -2.63
N GLY A 190 0.45 -5.61 -2.70
CA GLY A 190 1.17 -4.39 -2.33
C GLY A 190 1.56 -4.33 -0.85
N GLY A 191 0.74 -4.89 0.05
CA GLY A 191 1.07 -5.00 1.47
C GLY A 191 2.25 -5.96 1.73
N ARG A 192 2.31 -7.06 0.98
CA ARG A 192 3.45 -7.98 0.97
C ARG A 192 4.71 -7.30 0.46
N GLU A 193 4.61 -6.61 -0.69
CA GLU A 193 5.75 -5.91 -1.28
C GLU A 193 6.22 -4.73 -0.42
N ALA A 194 5.32 -4.02 0.26
CA ALA A 194 5.72 -2.96 1.18
C ALA A 194 6.62 -3.49 2.31
N LEU A 195 6.29 -4.66 2.90
CA LEU A 195 7.16 -5.32 3.88
C LEU A 195 8.49 -5.76 3.27
N ALA A 196 8.45 -6.38 2.07
CA ALA A 196 9.66 -6.81 1.37
C ALA A 196 10.59 -5.63 1.06
N ILE A 197 10.05 -4.53 0.53
CA ILE A 197 10.79 -3.29 0.24
C ILE A 197 11.42 -2.73 1.53
N GLY A 198 10.66 -2.66 2.63
CA GLY A 198 11.18 -2.19 3.90
C GLY A 198 12.36 -3.01 4.44
N ILE A 199 12.37 -4.33 4.19
CA ILE A 199 13.47 -5.23 4.58
C ILE A 199 14.66 -5.10 3.63
N LEU A 200 14.41 -5.02 2.32
CA LEU A 200 15.47 -4.96 1.29
C LEU A 200 16.13 -3.59 1.19
N ARG A 201 15.36 -2.53 1.43
CA ARG A 201 15.82 -1.14 1.24
C ARG A 201 15.49 -0.26 2.47
N PRO A 202 15.92 -0.65 3.69
CA PRO A 202 15.73 0.15 4.90
C PRO A 202 16.51 1.49 4.83
N ASP A 203 17.49 1.57 3.93
CA ASP A 203 18.23 2.78 3.59
C ASP A 203 17.36 3.84 2.89
N LEU A 204 16.33 3.42 2.14
CA LEU A 204 15.46 4.31 1.37
C LEU A 204 14.14 4.63 2.06
N PHE A 205 13.59 3.71 2.88
CA PHE A 205 12.25 3.84 3.42
C PHE A 205 12.26 3.91 4.95
N GLY A 206 11.85 5.06 5.48
CA GLY A 206 11.69 5.27 6.93
C GLY A 206 10.34 4.79 7.46
N TYR A 207 9.35 4.58 6.62
CA TYR A 207 7.99 4.22 7.02
C TYR A 207 7.44 3.13 6.11
N VAL A 208 6.92 2.06 6.71
CA VAL A 208 6.43 0.86 6.01
C VAL A 208 5.03 0.51 6.51
N GLY A 209 4.05 0.50 5.61
CA GLY A 209 2.66 0.16 5.90
C GLY A 209 2.20 -1.10 5.12
N SER A 210 1.79 -2.14 5.83
CA SER A 210 1.34 -3.39 5.25
C SER A 210 -0.11 -3.67 5.61
N ILE A 211 -0.99 -3.69 4.62
CA ILE A 211 -2.42 -3.84 4.78
C ILE A 211 -2.85 -5.14 4.11
N ALA A 212 -3.41 -6.07 4.90
CA ALA A 212 -3.91 -7.37 4.44
C ALA A 212 -2.91 -8.08 3.50
N ALA A 213 -1.64 -8.18 3.92
CA ALA A 213 -0.53 -8.68 3.11
C ALA A 213 -0.80 -10.06 2.50
N ALA A 214 -0.55 -10.20 1.21
CA ALA A 214 -0.69 -11.45 0.49
C ALA A 214 0.29 -12.54 0.97
N PRO A 215 -0.01 -13.83 0.72
CA PRO A 215 0.93 -14.93 0.93
C PRO A 215 2.25 -14.76 0.16
N GLY A 216 3.33 -15.42 0.64
CA GLY A 216 4.59 -15.53 -0.09
C GLY A 216 5.71 -14.59 0.34
N LEU A 217 5.54 -13.82 1.43
CA LEU A 217 6.69 -13.14 2.05
C LEU A 217 7.69 -14.15 2.63
N VAL A 218 7.18 -15.20 3.28
CA VAL A 218 7.92 -16.40 3.68
C VAL A 218 7.32 -17.65 3.02
N PRO A 219 8.02 -18.80 2.98
CA PRO A 219 7.47 -20.03 2.42
C PRO A 219 6.13 -20.40 3.08
N GLY A 220 5.18 -20.82 2.27
CA GLY A 220 3.85 -21.20 2.77
C GLY A 220 2.95 -21.70 1.66
N LYS A 221 1.76 -22.16 2.03
CA LYS A 221 0.76 -22.66 1.09
C LYS A 221 -0.57 -22.00 1.38
N ASP A 222 -1.21 -21.50 0.35
CA ASP A 222 -2.58 -21.00 0.40
C ASP A 222 -3.53 -21.86 -0.46
N TRP A 223 -4.71 -21.34 -0.75
CA TRP A 223 -5.70 -22.00 -1.59
C TRP A 223 -5.31 -22.02 -3.08
N ALA A 224 -4.43 -21.12 -3.53
CA ALA A 224 -4.05 -20.98 -4.93
C ALA A 224 -2.77 -21.77 -5.28
N MET A 225 -1.76 -21.70 -4.41
CA MET A 225 -0.45 -22.29 -4.73
C MET A 225 0.42 -22.50 -3.48
N GLU A 226 1.53 -23.18 -3.68
CA GLU A 226 2.66 -23.23 -2.76
C GLU A 226 3.62 -22.09 -3.08
N HIS A 227 3.90 -21.23 -2.10
CA HIS A 227 4.77 -20.06 -2.21
C HIS A 227 6.20 -20.42 -1.77
N PRO A 228 7.22 -20.18 -2.60
CA PRO A 228 8.62 -20.40 -2.19
C PRO A 228 9.09 -19.42 -1.13
N GLY A 229 8.40 -18.25 -0.99
CA GLY A 229 8.80 -17.16 -0.12
C GLY A 229 9.90 -16.27 -0.71
N GLN A 230 9.85 -14.97 -0.43
CA GLN A 230 10.95 -14.04 -0.73
C GLN A 230 12.06 -14.16 0.32
N PHE A 231 11.68 -14.47 1.56
CA PHE A 231 12.57 -14.54 2.71
C PHE A 231 12.35 -15.82 3.50
N ARG A 232 13.37 -16.25 4.24
CA ARG A 232 13.18 -17.15 5.37
C ARG A 232 12.69 -16.34 6.59
N GLU A 233 12.02 -16.99 7.55
CA GLU A 233 11.46 -16.30 8.73
C GLU A 233 12.49 -15.42 9.45
N GLU A 234 13.73 -15.94 9.68
CA GLU A 234 14.79 -15.22 10.37
C GLU A 234 15.33 -13.99 9.62
N GLN A 235 15.01 -13.86 8.33
CA GLN A 235 15.37 -12.71 7.50
C GLN A 235 14.37 -11.54 7.60
N LEU A 236 13.18 -11.78 8.18
CA LEU A 236 12.25 -10.70 8.52
C LEU A 236 12.76 -9.97 9.77
N SER A 237 13.90 -9.33 9.65
CA SER A 237 14.61 -8.68 10.75
C SER A 237 15.54 -7.60 10.21
N TYR A 238 15.98 -6.71 11.09
CA TYR A 238 16.91 -5.64 10.79
C TYR A 238 18.14 -5.77 11.68
N LYS A 239 19.33 -5.73 11.09
CA LYS A 239 20.59 -5.70 11.85
C LYS A 239 20.95 -4.29 12.30
N ASN A 240 20.80 -3.34 11.39
CA ASN A 240 21.02 -1.91 11.57
C ASN A 240 19.99 -1.19 10.68
N ASP A 241 19.78 0.09 10.90
CA ASP A 241 19.01 0.95 10.01
C ASP A 241 17.56 0.51 9.77
N MET A 242 16.85 0.13 10.83
CA MET A 242 15.42 -0.19 10.81
C MET A 242 14.59 1.05 10.37
N PRO A 243 13.46 0.88 9.67
CA PRO A 243 12.46 1.93 9.50
C PRO A 243 12.02 2.54 10.84
N PHE A 244 11.65 3.83 10.83
CA PHE A 244 11.14 4.52 12.02
C PHE A 244 9.76 4.02 12.43
N LEU A 245 8.99 3.54 11.44
CA LEU A 245 7.64 3.00 11.65
C LEU A 245 7.41 1.81 10.74
N ILE A 246 6.94 0.72 11.31
CA ILE A 246 6.37 -0.42 10.60
C ILE A 246 4.97 -0.65 11.14
N MET A 247 3.97 -0.66 10.27
CA MET A 247 2.58 -0.92 10.60
C MET A 247 2.06 -2.11 9.79
N VAL A 248 1.40 -3.04 10.46
CA VAL A 248 0.81 -4.22 9.84
C VAL A 248 -0.63 -4.37 10.32
N CYS A 249 -1.57 -4.49 9.41
CA CYS A 249 -2.97 -4.73 9.75
C CYS A 249 -3.68 -5.63 8.74
N CYS A 250 -4.81 -6.17 9.14
CA CYS A 250 -5.76 -6.85 8.23
C CYS A 250 -7.16 -6.84 8.82
N GLY A 251 -8.15 -7.22 8.02
CA GLY A 251 -9.48 -7.56 8.52
C GLY A 251 -9.46 -8.90 9.27
N ASP A 252 -10.20 -9.01 10.37
CA ASP A 252 -10.30 -10.27 11.14
C ASP A 252 -11.14 -11.35 10.42
N SER A 253 -11.93 -10.94 9.43
CA SER A 253 -12.78 -11.79 8.61
C SER A 253 -12.23 -12.04 7.20
N ASP A 254 -10.98 -11.59 6.92
CA ASP A 254 -10.33 -11.72 5.62
C ASP A 254 -10.00 -13.18 5.29
N LYS A 255 -10.77 -13.75 4.35
CA LYS A 255 -10.59 -15.12 3.85
C LYS A 255 -9.69 -15.22 2.62
N THR A 256 -9.37 -14.09 1.99
CA THR A 256 -8.54 -14.06 0.78
C THR A 256 -7.07 -14.31 1.12
N VAL A 257 -6.54 -13.60 2.09
CA VAL A 257 -5.17 -13.77 2.57
C VAL A 257 -5.10 -14.61 3.86
N GLY A 258 -6.25 -14.90 4.47
CA GLY A 258 -6.35 -15.76 5.65
C GLY A 258 -5.45 -15.30 6.80
N THR A 259 -4.65 -16.22 7.32
CA THR A 259 -3.79 -15.97 8.49
C THR A 259 -2.40 -15.43 8.14
N PHE A 260 -2.10 -15.14 6.87
CA PHE A 260 -0.74 -14.72 6.48
C PHE A 260 -0.32 -13.39 7.11
N PRO A 261 -1.13 -12.31 7.15
CA PRO A 261 -0.74 -11.08 7.82
C PRO A 261 -0.43 -11.29 9.31
N HIS A 262 -1.23 -12.13 9.99
CA HIS A 262 -1.01 -12.51 11.38
C HIS A 262 0.30 -13.32 11.56
N SER A 263 0.63 -14.20 10.62
CA SER A 263 1.89 -14.94 10.65
C SER A 263 3.10 -14.01 10.52
N TYR A 264 3.03 -13.00 9.65
CA TYR A 264 4.09 -12.00 9.50
C TYR A 264 4.26 -11.17 10.77
N HIS A 265 3.17 -10.71 11.39
CA HIS A 265 3.22 -10.10 12.71
C HIS A 265 3.94 -10.97 13.74
N LYS A 266 3.59 -12.26 13.83
CA LYS A 266 4.24 -13.20 14.77
C LYS A 266 5.74 -13.37 14.48
N ILE A 267 6.13 -13.47 13.20
CA ILE A 267 7.53 -13.62 12.80
C ILE A 267 8.31 -12.34 13.15
N LEU A 268 7.78 -11.15 12.83
CA LEU A 268 8.39 -9.88 13.18
C LEU A 268 8.58 -9.76 14.70
N THR A 269 7.56 -10.11 15.50
CA THR A 269 7.61 -10.14 16.97
C THR A 269 8.70 -11.11 17.48
N LYS A 270 8.72 -12.34 16.95
CA LYS A 270 9.73 -13.37 17.28
C LYS A 270 11.15 -12.89 17.00
N ASN A 271 11.32 -12.12 15.92
CA ASN A 271 12.62 -11.59 15.50
C ASN A 271 12.99 -10.26 16.19
N GLY A 272 12.16 -9.78 17.14
CA GLY A 272 12.42 -8.54 17.88
C GLY A 272 12.26 -7.26 17.06
N VAL A 273 11.51 -7.30 15.97
CA VAL A 273 11.21 -6.13 15.13
C VAL A 273 10.05 -5.37 15.76
N GLU A 274 10.31 -4.14 16.17
CA GLU A 274 9.28 -3.24 16.68
C GLU A 274 8.32 -2.85 15.54
N HIS A 275 7.01 -3.04 15.73
CA HIS A 275 5.98 -2.69 14.77
C HIS A 275 4.61 -2.57 15.46
N ILE A 276 3.69 -1.83 14.82
CA ILE A 276 2.30 -1.72 15.26
C ILE A 276 1.49 -2.78 14.52
N TRP A 277 0.69 -3.53 15.28
CA TRP A 277 -0.25 -4.53 14.76
C TRP A 277 -1.66 -4.26 15.24
N TRP A 278 -2.63 -4.35 14.33
CA TRP A 278 -4.05 -4.40 14.70
C TRP A 278 -4.89 -5.13 13.65
N GLU A 279 -6.05 -5.63 14.10
CA GLU A 279 -7.07 -6.22 13.24
C GLU A 279 -8.29 -5.30 13.18
N ILE A 280 -8.92 -5.23 12.01
CA ILE A 280 -10.12 -4.43 11.78
C ILE A 280 -11.33 -5.36 11.90
N PRO A 281 -12.18 -5.22 12.97
CA PRO A 281 -13.27 -6.12 13.25
C PRO A 281 -14.32 -6.16 12.13
N GLY A 282 -14.74 -7.37 11.74
CA GLY A 282 -15.74 -7.61 10.70
C GLY A 282 -15.30 -7.24 9.28
N SER A 283 -14.07 -6.80 9.09
CA SER A 283 -13.57 -6.47 7.76
C SER A 283 -13.12 -7.72 7.00
N ASP A 284 -13.55 -7.82 5.75
CA ASP A 284 -13.06 -8.76 4.76
C ASP A 284 -11.90 -8.13 3.95
N HIS A 285 -11.49 -8.76 2.85
CA HIS A 285 -10.42 -8.30 1.95
C HIS A 285 -10.88 -7.13 1.09
N GLY A 286 -10.84 -5.90 1.61
CA GLY A 286 -11.36 -4.74 0.88
C GLY A 286 -11.30 -3.42 1.64
N ASP A 287 -12.23 -2.55 1.27
CA ASP A 287 -12.24 -1.12 1.62
C ASP A 287 -12.10 -0.80 3.11
N PRO A 288 -12.79 -1.44 4.08
CA PRO A 288 -12.58 -1.11 5.49
C PRO A 288 -11.13 -1.29 5.92
N ALA A 289 -10.48 -2.39 5.50
CA ALA A 289 -9.08 -2.64 5.82
C ALA A 289 -8.15 -1.65 5.10
N ILE A 290 -8.40 -1.38 3.80
CA ILE A 290 -7.60 -0.44 3.00
C ILE A 290 -7.62 0.95 3.64
N PHE A 291 -8.81 1.53 3.83
CA PHE A 291 -8.93 2.90 4.31
C PHE A 291 -8.48 3.06 5.76
N SER A 292 -8.77 2.08 6.63
CA SER A 292 -8.32 2.12 8.03
C SER A 292 -6.80 1.98 8.13
N GLY A 293 -6.21 1.11 7.31
CA GLY A 293 -4.76 0.96 7.20
C GLY A 293 -4.08 2.23 6.70
N ILE A 294 -4.54 2.79 5.59
CA ILE A 294 -3.99 4.04 5.02
C ILE A 294 -4.19 5.22 5.99
N TYR A 295 -5.37 5.38 6.59
CA TYR A 295 -5.65 6.45 7.54
C TYR A 295 -4.65 6.44 8.71
N ASN A 296 -4.51 5.31 9.39
CA ASN A 296 -3.59 5.21 10.51
C ASN A 296 -2.14 5.39 10.05
N PHE A 297 -1.74 4.78 8.96
CA PHE A 297 -0.39 4.92 8.46
C PHE A 297 -0.05 6.38 8.15
N VAL A 298 -0.89 7.06 7.38
CA VAL A 298 -0.69 8.47 6.98
C VAL A 298 -0.70 9.42 8.17
N LYS A 299 -1.49 9.14 9.23
CA LYS A 299 -1.53 9.92 10.48
C LYS A 299 -0.17 9.99 11.20
N PHE A 300 0.68 8.97 11.04
CA PHE A 300 1.98 8.86 11.72
C PHE A 300 3.18 9.16 10.82
N LEU A 301 2.96 9.58 9.57
CA LEU A 301 4.07 9.86 8.65
C LEU A 301 4.72 11.22 8.93
N PHE A 302 6.03 11.26 8.76
CA PHE A 302 6.86 12.46 8.68
C PHE A 302 6.75 13.33 9.92
#